data_e631b93739906d843401d96de64f8c68
#
_entry.id   e631b93739906d843401d96de64f8c68
#
_cell.length_a   1.000
_cell.length_b   1.000
_cell.length_c   1.000
_cell.angle_alpha   90.00
_cell.angle_beta   90.00
_cell.angle_gamma   90.00
#
_symmetry.space_group_name_H-M   'P 1'
#
loop_
_entity.id
_entity.type
_entity.pdbx_description
1 polymer ?
#
loop_
_entity_poly.entity_id
_entity_poly.type
_entity_poly.pdbx_seq_one_letter_code
_entity_poly.pdbx_strand_id
1 'polypeptide(L)'
;MDGREKLARIPQRDAGGKGEHVDEQKQHGGRPTRRGKPSYRERLGEEYRLKINSAARELPDDRAVDIADSFVPPPPGGFTYAISHASAALVLKKRYPRVGLWPLLISVQLVELLWVAFTYLGIEHARVTPDAVHLDFLPYSHSVGTGILLAALAWGMGKSVRRPRVGAAIGLGILSHILLDIIQHEPNIALLPMAWGPRLGLDLQGYPFLDFIVELAFCIACWKIFGGSRGLLIGIVIFNLINIPLMFPRPGSLTPIMEHPAFLPTLILIQIVATWVFVWWFGRSTIFLEDLSESTASWRAAQTPRA
;
A
#
# COMPACT_ATOMS: atom_id res chain seq x y z
N MET A 1 21.57 21.78 -60.00
CA MET A 1 20.16 21.46 -60.21
C MET A 1 19.52 21.61 -58.85
N ASP A 2 19.23 22.72 -58.35
CA ASP A 2 18.25 23.80 -58.59
C ASP A 2 16.81 23.28 -58.50
N GLY A 3 16.09 23.77 -57.52
CA GLY A 3 14.73 23.41 -57.21
C GLY A 3 14.19 24.11 -55.96
N ARG A 4 14.20 25.42 -56.03
CA ARG A 4 13.52 26.52 -55.29
C ARG A 4 12.14 26.17 -54.72
N GLU A 5 11.99 26.51 -53.44
CA GLU A 5 11.03 27.46 -52.83
C GLU A 5 9.64 27.58 -53.48
N LYS A 6 8.64 27.40 -52.66
CA LYS A 6 7.41 28.22 -52.69
C LYS A 6 6.86 28.45 -51.28
N LEU A 7 7.14 29.64 -50.76
CA LEU A 7 6.40 30.28 -49.69
C LEU A 7 4.97 30.65 -50.20
N ALA A 8 3.94 30.24 -49.48
CA ALA A 8 2.59 30.73 -49.63
C ALA A 8 2.27 31.73 -48.52
N ARG A 9 1.98 32.98 -48.95
CA ARG A 9 1.60 34.12 -48.12
C ARG A 9 0.17 33.95 -47.60
N ILE A 10 -0.04 34.29 -46.34
CA ILE A 10 -1.37 34.52 -45.75
C ILE A 10 -1.73 35.98 -45.92
N PRO A 11 -2.93 36.32 -46.37
CA PRO A 11 -3.37 37.72 -46.45
C PRO A 11 -3.95 38.20 -45.11
N GLN A 12 -3.45 39.36 -44.65
CA GLN A 12 -4.08 40.21 -43.64
C GLN A 12 -5.44 40.73 -44.17
N ARG A 13 -6.41 40.80 -43.29
CA ARG A 13 -7.65 41.55 -43.50
C ARG A 13 -7.81 42.56 -42.37
N ASP A 14 -7.82 43.81 -42.78
CA ASP A 14 -8.00 44.99 -41.95
C ASP A 14 -9.46 45.18 -41.53
N ALA A 15 -9.56 45.65 -40.33
CA ALA A 15 -10.36 46.74 -39.73
C ALA A 15 -11.77 47.12 -40.27
N GLY A 16 -12.63 47.31 -39.33
CA GLY A 16 -13.60 48.40 -39.31
C GLY A 16 -15.04 47.99 -39.12
N GLY A 17 -15.65 48.41 -38.03
CA GLY A 17 -17.11 48.36 -37.87
C GLY A 17 -17.59 48.54 -36.43
N LYS A 18 -17.88 49.78 -36.05
CA LYS A 18 -18.62 50.13 -34.83
C LYS A 18 -20.03 49.56 -34.90
N GLY A 19 -20.50 49.02 -33.76
CA GLY A 19 -21.90 48.64 -33.58
C GLY A 19 -22.17 48.37 -32.09
N GLU A 20 -22.72 49.36 -31.40
CA GLU A 20 -23.36 49.19 -30.09
C GLU A 20 -24.52 48.22 -30.26
N HIS A 21 -24.48 47.14 -29.49
CA HIS A 21 -25.66 46.34 -29.18
C HIS A 21 -25.63 45.97 -27.71
N VAL A 22 -26.61 46.53 -27.00
CA VAL A 22 -27.04 46.18 -25.68
C VAL A 22 -27.54 44.75 -25.73
N ASP A 23 -26.85 43.82 -25.11
CA ASP A 23 -27.33 42.44 -24.96
C ASP A 23 -27.75 42.17 -23.52
N GLU A 24 -29.03 41.86 -23.40
CA GLU A 24 -29.69 41.31 -22.25
C GLU A 24 -28.93 40.08 -21.70
N GLN A 25 -28.37 40.20 -20.52
CA GLN A 25 -27.88 39.05 -19.74
C GLN A 25 -29.04 38.14 -19.37
N LYS A 26 -29.34 37.14 -20.16
CA LYS A 26 -30.08 35.96 -19.75
C LYS A 26 -29.25 35.23 -18.70
N GLN A 27 -29.62 35.42 -17.44
CA GLN A 27 -29.19 34.57 -16.33
C GLN A 27 -29.65 33.13 -16.59
N HIS A 28 -28.75 32.30 -17.15
CA HIS A 28 -28.90 30.85 -17.09
C HIS A 28 -28.71 30.42 -15.67
N GLY A 29 -29.81 30.14 -14.97
CA GLY A 29 -29.85 29.47 -13.69
C GLY A 29 -29.13 28.11 -13.75
N GLY A 30 -27.84 28.12 -13.45
CA GLY A 30 -27.07 26.90 -13.24
C GLY A 30 -27.71 26.11 -12.10
N ARG A 31 -28.23 24.92 -12.38
CA ARG A 31 -28.65 23.96 -11.37
C ARG A 31 -27.52 23.82 -10.35
N PRO A 32 -27.80 23.92 -9.04
CA PRO A 32 -26.77 23.65 -8.04
C PRO A 32 -26.28 22.22 -8.22
N THR A 33 -25.01 22.09 -8.60
CA THR A 33 -24.32 20.78 -8.57
C THR A 33 -24.49 20.23 -7.17
N ARG A 34 -25.13 19.08 -7.03
CA ARG A 34 -25.23 18.35 -5.76
C ARG A 34 -23.80 18.10 -5.30
N ARG A 35 -23.26 18.95 -4.43
CA ARG A 35 -22.03 18.65 -3.68
C ARG A 35 -22.31 17.34 -2.97
N GLY A 36 -21.55 16.30 -3.30
CA GLY A 36 -21.58 15.05 -2.56
C GLY A 36 -21.35 15.34 -1.06
N LYS A 37 -21.93 14.52 -0.19
CA LYS A 37 -21.67 14.67 1.24
C LYS A 37 -20.15 14.69 1.46
N PRO A 38 -19.61 15.64 2.25
CA PRO A 38 -18.17 15.70 2.51
C PRO A 38 -17.68 14.35 3.04
N SER A 39 -16.51 13.94 2.61
CA SER A 39 -15.87 12.72 3.07
C SER A 39 -15.70 12.75 4.60
N TYR A 40 -15.50 11.59 5.21
CA TYR A 40 -15.26 11.51 6.66
C TYR A 40 -14.06 12.39 7.08
N ARG A 41 -13.02 12.44 6.27
CA ARG A 41 -11.83 13.30 6.47
C ARG A 41 -12.13 14.79 6.38
N GLU A 42 -12.93 15.20 5.40
CA GLU A 42 -13.33 16.62 5.29
C GLU A 42 -14.12 17.05 6.49
N ARG A 43 -15.01 16.18 7.02
CA ARG A 43 -15.76 16.46 8.25
C ARG A 43 -14.89 16.52 9.49
N LEU A 44 -13.92 15.57 9.62
CA LEU A 44 -12.93 15.59 10.70
C LEU A 44 -12.05 16.84 10.63
N GLY A 45 -11.54 17.19 9.45
CA GLY A 45 -10.74 18.39 9.25
C GLY A 45 -11.53 19.67 9.60
N GLU A 46 -12.82 19.73 9.25
CA GLU A 46 -13.70 20.85 9.58
C GLU A 46 -14.01 20.90 11.09
N GLU A 47 -14.28 19.77 11.72
CA GLU A 47 -14.52 19.67 13.16
C GLU A 47 -13.28 20.07 13.98
N TYR A 48 -12.09 19.60 13.58
CA TYR A 48 -10.82 20.00 14.18
C TYR A 48 -10.52 21.48 13.97
N ARG A 49 -10.76 22.00 12.78
CA ARG A 49 -10.61 23.44 12.49
C ARG A 49 -11.52 24.30 13.34
N LEU A 50 -12.75 23.85 13.56
CA LEU A 50 -13.70 24.53 14.45
C LEU A 50 -13.25 24.49 15.90
N LYS A 51 -12.74 23.36 16.40
CA LYS A 51 -12.21 23.22 17.75
C LYS A 51 -10.96 24.09 17.97
N ILE A 52 -10.05 24.14 16.99
CA ILE A 52 -8.85 24.99 17.04
C ILE A 52 -9.26 26.47 17.04
N ASN A 53 -10.16 26.87 16.14
CA ASN A 53 -10.63 28.26 16.08
C ASN A 53 -11.39 28.67 17.34
N SER A 54 -12.08 27.75 18.04
CA SER A 54 -12.71 28.02 19.32
C SER A 54 -11.67 28.18 20.45
N ALA A 55 -10.68 27.30 20.49
CA ALA A 55 -9.58 27.39 21.46
C ALA A 55 -8.69 28.64 21.24
N ALA A 56 -8.41 28.97 19.97
CA ALA A 56 -7.65 30.16 19.61
C ALA A 56 -8.32 31.49 20.01
N ARG A 57 -9.66 31.51 20.08
CA ARG A 57 -10.41 32.72 20.56
C ARG A 57 -10.29 33.00 22.06
N GLU A 58 -9.83 32.02 22.82
CA GLU A 58 -9.62 32.15 24.28
C GLU A 58 -8.15 32.52 24.62
N LEU A 59 -7.26 32.65 23.59
CA LEU A 59 -5.86 32.98 23.78
C LEU A 59 -5.58 34.43 23.38
N PRO A 60 -4.53 35.06 23.97
CA PRO A 60 -4.01 36.34 23.49
C PRO A 60 -3.61 36.27 22.01
N ASP A 61 -3.86 37.36 21.26
CA ASP A 61 -3.73 37.42 19.79
C ASP A 61 -2.40 36.97 19.25
N ASP A 62 -1.30 37.18 19.98
CA ASP A 62 0.06 36.81 19.63
C ASP A 62 0.34 35.28 19.65
N ARG A 63 -0.46 34.51 20.42
CA ARG A 63 -0.35 33.05 20.50
C ARG A 63 -1.38 32.31 19.64
N ALA A 64 -2.47 32.96 19.26
CA ALA A 64 -3.51 32.36 18.44
C ALA A 64 -3.02 32.06 17.01
N VAL A 65 -2.15 32.90 16.47
CA VAL A 65 -1.55 32.76 15.14
C VAL A 65 -0.59 31.57 15.12
N ASP A 66 0.28 31.41 16.13
CA ASP A 66 1.28 30.34 16.19
C ASP A 66 0.64 28.94 16.32
N ILE A 67 -0.52 28.82 16.96
CA ILE A 67 -1.22 27.54 17.13
C ILE A 67 -1.97 27.15 15.85
N ALA A 68 -2.58 28.11 15.17
CA ALA A 68 -3.29 27.87 13.92
C ALA A 68 -2.33 27.43 12.79
N ASP A 69 -1.12 28.02 12.74
CA ASP A 69 -0.08 27.71 11.75
C ASP A 69 0.74 26.45 12.13
N SER A 70 0.80 26.09 13.41
CA SER A 70 1.52 24.91 13.88
C SER A 70 0.68 23.61 13.82
N PHE A 71 -0.64 23.72 13.68
CA PHE A 71 -1.50 22.55 13.51
C PHE A 71 -1.55 22.12 12.06
N VAL A 72 -0.55 21.39 11.63
CA VAL A 72 -0.63 20.56 10.44
C VAL A 72 -1.38 19.30 10.85
N PRO A 73 -2.57 18.99 10.26
CA PRO A 73 -3.20 17.70 10.49
C PRO A 73 -2.17 16.63 10.15
N PRO A 74 -2.08 15.53 10.93
CA PRO A 74 -1.12 14.47 10.63
C PRO A 74 -1.29 14.08 9.16
N PRO A 75 -0.19 14.05 8.40
CA PRO A 75 -0.24 13.69 6.99
C PRO A 75 -0.89 12.30 6.89
N PRO A 76 -1.69 12.05 5.86
CA PRO A 76 -2.20 10.71 5.61
C PRO A 76 -0.99 9.79 5.47
N GLY A 77 -0.82 8.90 6.43
CA GLY A 77 0.21 7.87 6.41
C GLY A 77 0.06 7.05 5.14
N GLY A 78 1.14 6.78 4.44
CA GLY A 78 1.05 6.25 3.11
C GLY A 78 1.94 5.05 2.80
N PHE A 79 2.44 4.30 3.78
CA PHE A 79 3.31 3.17 3.47
C PHE A 79 2.82 1.89 4.13
N THR A 80 2.47 0.91 3.28
CA THR A 80 2.26 -0.46 3.70
C THR A 80 3.61 -1.10 4.08
N TYR A 81 3.63 -1.83 5.20
CA TYR A 81 4.88 -2.45 5.65
C TYR A 81 5.10 -3.80 4.99
N ALA A 82 6.21 -3.94 4.28
CA ALA A 82 6.62 -5.21 3.71
C ALA A 82 6.73 -6.34 4.76
N ILE A 83 6.97 -6.01 6.04
CA ILE A 83 7.11 -7.00 7.11
C ILE A 83 5.77 -7.62 7.54
N SER A 84 4.65 -6.89 7.51
CA SER A 84 3.33 -7.46 7.86
C SER A 84 2.92 -8.50 6.82
N HIS A 85 3.02 -8.18 5.53
CA HIS A 85 2.78 -9.15 4.46
C HIS A 85 3.71 -10.36 4.57
N ALA A 86 5.02 -10.13 4.78
CA ALA A 86 5.97 -11.23 4.96
C ALA A 86 5.66 -12.10 6.19
N SER A 87 5.09 -11.52 7.26
CA SER A 87 4.69 -12.25 8.45
C SER A 87 3.52 -13.20 8.18
N ALA A 88 2.61 -12.89 7.25
CA ALA A 88 1.55 -13.80 6.83
C ALA A 88 2.11 -15.11 6.24
N ALA A 89 3.29 -15.07 5.60
CA ALA A 89 3.95 -16.28 5.10
C ALA A 89 4.33 -17.27 6.21
N LEU A 90 4.57 -16.79 7.44
CA LEU A 90 4.85 -17.65 8.60
C LEU A 90 3.64 -18.51 8.98
N VAL A 91 2.45 -17.89 8.98
CA VAL A 91 1.19 -18.61 9.25
C VAL A 91 0.92 -19.64 8.15
N LEU A 92 1.14 -19.27 6.89
CA LEU A 92 1.01 -20.19 5.76
C LEU A 92 2.02 -21.33 5.86
N LYS A 93 3.26 -21.06 6.28
CA LYS A 93 4.28 -22.09 6.50
C LYS A 93 3.85 -23.09 7.58
N LYS A 94 3.28 -22.62 8.68
CA LYS A 94 2.73 -23.51 9.73
C LYS A 94 1.59 -24.37 9.22
N ARG A 95 0.70 -23.81 8.37
CA ARG A 95 -0.45 -24.54 7.78
C ARG A 95 -0.05 -25.49 6.65
N TYR A 96 1.01 -25.15 5.91
CA TYR A 96 1.51 -25.90 4.76
C TYR A 96 3.00 -26.23 4.94
N PRO A 97 3.39 -27.07 5.90
CA PRO A 97 4.79 -27.29 6.31
C PRO A 97 5.67 -27.83 5.18
N ARG A 98 5.09 -28.56 4.20
CA ARG A 98 5.81 -29.10 3.04
C ARG A 98 6.07 -28.08 1.94
N VAL A 99 5.47 -26.90 2.00
CA VAL A 99 5.74 -25.80 1.07
C VAL A 99 6.95 -25.04 1.56
N GLY A 100 7.92 -24.78 0.67
CA GLY A 100 9.09 -23.97 1.00
C GLY A 100 8.71 -22.57 1.47
N LEU A 101 9.50 -21.98 2.37
CA LEU A 101 9.22 -20.63 2.87
C LEU A 101 9.35 -19.56 1.75
N TRP A 102 10.33 -19.70 0.85
CA TRP A 102 10.52 -18.79 -0.28
C TRP A 102 9.29 -18.61 -1.19
N PRO A 103 8.67 -19.68 -1.71
CA PRO A 103 7.43 -19.53 -2.49
C PRO A 103 6.31 -18.82 -1.74
N LEU A 104 6.22 -19.00 -0.42
CA LEU A 104 5.23 -18.33 0.41
C LEU A 104 5.56 -16.85 0.57
N LEU A 105 6.83 -16.49 0.82
CA LEU A 105 7.29 -15.10 0.89
C LEU A 105 7.04 -14.36 -0.42
N ILE A 106 7.34 -15.00 -1.55
CA ILE A 106 7.05 -14.42 -2.87
C ILE A 106 5.54 -14.22 -3.05
N SER A 107 4.72 -15.22 -2.67
CA SER A 107 3.27 -15.16 -2.89
C SER A 107 2.58 -14.04 -2.11
N VAL A 108 2.99 -13.80 -0.86
CA VAL A 108 2.42 -12.73 -0.02
C VAL A 108 2.86 -11.33 -0.43
N GLN A 109 3.86 -11.20 -1.31
CA GLN A 109 4.37 -9.93 -1.83
C GLN A 109 4.20 -9.80 -3.36
N LEU A 110 3.53 -10.77 -4.00
CA LEU A 110 3.45 -10.81 -5.46
C LEU A 110 2.74 -9.59 -6.04
N VAL A 111 1.70 -9.12 -5.38
CA VAL A 111 0.92 -7.95 -5.78
C VAL A 111 1.78 -6.68 -5.75
N GLU A 112 2.58 -6.52 -4.70
CA GLU A 112 3.51 -5.41 -4.55
C GLU A 112 4.65 -5.46 -5.57
N LEU A 113 5.16 -6.67 -5.87
CA LEU A 113 6.15 -6.85 -6.95
C LEU A 113 5.58 -6.47 -8.32
N LEU A 114 4.31 -6.77 -8.58
CA LEU A 114 3.63 -6.35 -9.80
C LEU A 114 3.50 -4.83 -9.84
N TRP A 115 3.12 -4.20 -8.74
CA TRP A 115 3.08 -2.74 -8.64
C TRP A 115 4.45 -2.11 -8.92
N VAL A 116 5.50 -2.60 -8.29
CA VAL A 116 6.88 -2.15 -8.56
C VAL A 116 7.20 -2.26 -10.05
N ALA A 117 6.93 -3.41 -10.67
CA ALA A 117 7.18 -3.63 -12.09
C ALA A 117 6.35 -2.68 -12.97
N PHE A 118 5.07 -2.52 -12.68
CA PHE A 118 4.18 -1.65 -13.45
C PHE A 118 4.53 -0.17 -13.27
N THR A 119 5.02 0.22 -12.10
CA THR A 119 5.52 1.58 -11.86
C THR A 119 6.78 1.85 -12.68
N TYR A 120 7.74 0.93 -12.74
CA TYR A 120 8.92 1.08 -13.61
C TYR A 120 8.57 1.11 -15.10
N LEU A 121 7.51 0.41 -15.49
CA LEU A 121 7.01 0.42 -16.89
C LEU A 121 6.13 1.64 -17.19
N GLY A 122 5.83 2.50 -16.22
CA GLY A 122 4.94 3.65 -16.38
C GLY A 122 3.47 3.29 -16.56
N ILE A 123 3.07 2.05 -16.22
CA ILE A 123 1.69 1.56 -16.32
C ILE A 123 0.89 2.00 -15.08
N GLU A 124 1.50 1.91 -13.91
CA GLU A 124 0.94 2.39 -12.64
C GLU A 124 1.85 3.46 -12.04
N HIS A 125 1.29 4.31 -11.19
CA HIS A 125 2.05 5.38 -10.55
C HIS A 125 1.45 5.76 -9.20
N ALA A 126 2.31 6.25 -8.32
CA ALA A 126 1.94 6.92 -7.09
C ALA A 126 2.18 8.42 -7.24
N ARG A 127 1.31 9.22 -6.65
CA ARG A 127 1.51 10.66 -6.53
C ARG A 127 2.14 10.95 -5.18
N VAL A 128 3.31 11.55 -5.19
CA VAL A 128 4.01 11.97 -3.99
C VAL A 128 3.84 13.46 -3.82
N THR A 129 3.37 13.89 -2.65
CA THR A 129 3.32 15.28 -2.23
C THR A 129 4.36 15.51 -1.13
N PRO A 130 4.72 16.76 -0.76
CA PRO A 130 5.71 17.00 0.30
C PRO A 130 5.38 16.30 1.64
N ASP A 131 4.10 16.05 1.90
CA ASP A 131 3.59 15.58 3.17
C ASP A 131 2.98 14.18 3.11
N ALA A 132 2.77 13.62 1.90
CA ALA A 132 2.11 12.32 1.76
C ALA A 132 2.45 11.60 0.46
N VAL A 133 2.32 10.28 0.49
CA VAL A 133 2.29 9.42 -0.70
C VAL A 133 0.86 8.98 -0.94
N HIS A 134 0.38 9.22 -2.15
CA HIS A 134 -0.95 8.83 -2.60
C HIS A 134 -0.83 7.74 -3.65
N LEU A 135 -1.39 6.59 -3.37
CA LEU A 135 -1.47 5.46 -4.29
C LEU A 135 -2.75 5.57 -5.13
N ASP A 136 -2.80 6.60 -5.98
CA ASP A 136 -4.03 7.01 -6.68
C ASP A 136 -4.37 6.12 -7.86
N PHE A 137 -3.38 5.48 -8.48
CA PHE A 137 -3.56 4.76 -9.74
C PHE A 137 -2.92 3.38 -9.70
N LEU A 138 -3.66 2.44 -9.10
CA LEU A 138 -3.32 1.02 -8.94
C LEU A 138 -4.35 0.10 -9.61
N PRO A 139 -4.73 0.34 -10.90
CA PRO A 139 -5.89 -0.34 -11.50
C PRO A 139 -5.65 -1.81 -11.78
N TYR A 140 -4.40 -2.24 -11.87
CA TYR A 140 -4.06 -3.60 -12.28
C TYR A 140 -3.52 -4.45 -11.13
N SER A 141 -2.51 -3.95 -10.41
CA SER A 141 -1.84 -4.71 -9.36
C SER A 141 -2.74 -4.94 -8.14
N HIS A 142 -3.30 -3.86 -7.57
CA HIS A 142 -4.05 -3.88 -6.30
C HIS A 142 -5.58 -3.97 -6.47
N SER A 143 -6.09 -4.63 -7.53
CA SER A 143 -7.51 -4.93 -7.60
C SER A 143 -7.84 -6.29 -7.00
N VAL A 144 -9.02 -6.40 -6.37
CA VAL A 144 -9.51 -7.68 -5.84
C VAL A 144 -9.59 -8.73 -6.95
N GLY A 145 -10.05 -8.32 -8.15
CA GLY A 145 -10.15 -9.20 -9.32
C GLY A 145 -8.78 -9.75 -9.76
N THR A 146 -7.74 -8.90 -9.77
CA THR A 146 -6.37 -9.37 -10.05
C THR A 146 -5.90 -10.36 -9.00
N GLY A 147 -6.11 -10.07 -7.72
CA GLY A 147 -5.75 -10.98 -6.64
C GLY A 147 -6.44 -12.35 -6.77
N ILE A 148 -7.74 -12.37 -7.06
CA ILE A 148 -8.50 -13.62 -7.28
C ILE A 148 -8.00 -14.35 -8.54
N LEU A 149 -7.75 -13.65 -9.64
CA LEU A 149 -7.25 -14.25 -10.87
C LEU A 149 -5.86 -14.90 -10.64
N LEU A 150 -4.94 -14.20 -10.01
CA LEU A 150 -3.62 -14.72 -9.71
C LEU A 150 -3.67 -15.92 -8.75
N ALA A 151 -4.54 -15.87 -7.75
CA ALA A 151 -4.76 -16.99 -6.82
C ALA A 151 -5.34 -18.21 -7.55
N ALA A 152 -6.31 -18.00 -8.43
CA ALA A 152 -6.90 -19.07 -9.26
C ALA A 152 -5.86 -19.68 -10.22
N LEU A 153 -5.03 -18.85 -10.85
CA LEU A 153 -3.91 -19.31 -11.70
C LEU A 153 -2.92 -20.13 -10.90
N ALA A 154 -2.50 -19.66 -9.73
CA ALA A 154 -1.59 -20.40 -8.85
C ALA A 154 -2.14 -21.77 -8.46
N TRP A 155 -3.44 -21.81 -8.10
CA TRP A 155 -4.12 -23.06 -7.78
C TRP A 155 -4.25 -24.00 -8.98
N GLY A 156 -4.64 -23.47 -10.15
CA GLY A 156 -4.74 -24.23 -11.41
C GLY A 156 -3.39 -24.80 -11.84
N MET A 157 -2.31 -24.02 -11.77
CA MET A 157 -0.95 -24.48 -12.02
C MET A 157 -0.55 -25.58 -11.02
N GLY A 158 -0.85 -25.39 -9.75
CA GLY A 158 -0.60 -26.42 -8.73
C GLY A 158 -1.31 -27.74 -9.04
N LYS A 159 -2.54 -27.69 -9.55
CA LYS A 159 -3.28 -28.88 -10.00
C LYS A 159 -2.65 -29.52 -11.23
N SER A 160 -2.25 -28.76 -12.23
CA SER A 160 -1.65 -29.26 -13.47
C SER A 160 -0.33 -29.98 -13.22
N VAL A 161 0.48 -29.50 -12.27
CA VAL A 161 1.73 -30.15 -11.85
C VAL A 161 1.55 -31.20 -10.73
N ARG A 162 0.32 -31.60 -10.44
CA ARG A 162 -0.04 -32.58 -9.39
C ARG A 162 0.40 -32.17 -7.96
N ARG A 163 0.46 -30.85 -7.70
CA ARG A 163 0.80 -30.28 -6.39
C ARG A 163 -0.27 -29.28 -5.92
N PRO A 164 -1.56 -29.67 -5.82
CA PRO A 164 -2.66 -28.73 -5.54
C PRO A 164 -2.52 -28.01 -4.20
N ARG A 165 -1.89 -28.63 -3.19
CA ARG A 165 -1.63 -27.99 -1.88
C ARG A 165 -0.62 -26.83 -2.00
N VAL A 166 0.37 -26.95 -2.88
CA VAL A 166 1.33 -25.83 -3.15
C VAL A 166 0.62 -24.69 -3.83
N GLY A 167 -0.18 -24.96 -4.88
CA GLY A 167 -0.95 -23.94 -5.56
C GLY A 167 -1.96 -23.24 -4.64
N ALA A 168 -2.63 -23.99 -3.77
CA ALA A 168 -3.54 -23.41 -2.78
C ALA A 168 -2.82 -22.52 -1.77
N ALA A 169 -1.64 -22.92 -1.27
CA ALA A 169 -0.86 -22.13 -0.34
C ALA A 169 -0.38 -20.80 -0.97
N ILE A 170 0.09 -20.85 -2.23
CA ILE A 170 0.49 -19.66 -2.99
C ILE A 170 -0.72 -18.75 -3.23
N GLY A 171 -1.87 -19.32 -3.67
CA GLY A 171 -3.09 -18.56 -3.88
C GLY A 171 -3.58 -17.86 -2.61
N LEU A 172 -3.54 -18.55 -1.46
CA LEU A 172 -3.86 -17.93 -0.17
C LEU A 172 -2.88 -16.83 0.22
N GLY A 173 -1.59 -16.96 -0.13
CA GLY A 173 -0.61 -15.90 0.07
C GLY A 173 -0.98 -14.64 -0.70
N ILE A 174 -1.33 -14.78 -1.98
CA ILE A 174 -1.75 -13.65 -2.83
C ILE A 174 -3.03 -13.00 -2.26
N LEU A 175 -4.02 -13.78 -1.86
CA LEU A 175 -5.26 -13.26 -1.28
C LEU A 175 -5.06 -12.59 0.07
N SER A 176 -4.10 -13.08 0.89
CA SER A 176 -3.78 -12.45 2.17
C SER A 176 -3.19 -11.05 1.99
N HIS A 177 -2.42 -10.80 0.91
CA HIS A 177 -1.94 -9.48 0.57
C HIS A 177 -3.10 -8.50 0.35
N ILE A 178 -3.99 -8.81 -0.59
CA ILE A 178 -5.16 -7.97 -0.89
C ILE A 178 -6.03 -7.71 0.35
N LEU A 179 -6.17 -8.73 1.23
CA LEU A 179 -6.95 -8.57 2.46
C LEU A 179 -6.29 -7.57 3.43
N LEU A 180 -4.98 -7.64 3.59
CA LEU A 180 -4.23 -6.70 4.44
C LEU A 180 -4.30 -5.29 3.84
N ASP A 181 -4.17 -5.14 2.53
CA ASP A 181 -4.30 -3.84 1.86
C ASP A 181 -5.68 -3.22 2.05
N ILE A 182 -6.76 -4.00 1.96
CA ILE A 182 -8.12 -3.51 2.24
C ILE A 182 -8.24 -2.95 3.67
N ILE A 183 -7.52 -3.52 4.62
CA ILE A 183 -7.53 -3.04 6.01
C ILE A 183 -6.72 -1.75 6.12
N GLN A 184 -5.58 -1.68 5.46
CA GLN A 184 -4.61 -0.59 5.62
C GLN A 184 -4.92 0.62 4.76
N HIS A 185 -5.21 0.42 3.48
CA HIS A 185 -5.35 1.48 2.51
C HIS A 185 -6.63 2.31 2.69
N GLU A 186 -6.54 3.57 2.28
CA GLU A 186 -7.72 4.38 1.99
C GLU A 186 -8.58 3.70 0.89
N PRO A 187 -9.86 4.10 0.70
CA PRO A 187 -10.73 3.49 -0.31
C PRO A 187 -10.24 3.74 -1.74
N ASN A 188 -9.14 3.08 -2.14
CA ASN A 188 -8.53 3.16 -3.46
C ASN A 188 -8.43 1.81 -4.18
N ILE A 189 -8.65 0.68 -3.48
CA ILE A 189 -8.57 -0.67 -4.04
C ILE A 189 -9.81 -0.98 -4.88
N ALA A 190 -9.62 -1.15 -6.20
CA ALA A 190 -10.70 -1.45 -7.12
C ALA A 190 -11.20 -2.90 -6.96
N LEU A 191 -12.51 -3.13 -7.19
CA LEU A 191 -13.05 -4.50 -7.25
C LEU A 191 -12.52 -5.26 -8.47
N LEU A 192 -12.47 -4.61 -9.64
CA LEU A 192 -11.99 -5.20 -10.89
C LEU A 192 -10.94 -4.28 -11.52
N PRO A 193 -9.98 -4.83 -12.27
CA PRO A 193 -9.01 -4.03 -13.01
C PRO A 193 -9.71 -3.00 -13.90
N MET A 194 -9.26 -1.75 -13.88
CA MET A 194 -9.82 -0.62 -14.66
C MET A 194 -11.32 -0.34 -14.46
N ALA A 195 -11.99 -0.99 -13.53
CA ALA A 195 -13.42 -0.80 -13.33
C ALA A 195 -13.72 0.54 -12.68
N TRP A 196 -14.72 1.23 -13.21
CA TRP A 196 -15.40 2.33 -12.55
C TRP A 196 -16.38 1.72 -11.54
N GLY A 197 -16.18 2.00 -10.27
CA GLY A 197 -17.07 1.44 -9.24
C GLY A 197 -16.61 1.73 -7.82
N PRO A 198 -17.25 1.13 -6.83
CA PRO A 198 -16.87 1.31 -5.44
C PRO A 198 -15.44 0.81 -5.22
N ARG A 199 -14.71 1.58 -4.43
CA ARG A 199 -13.35 1.22 -4.01
C ARG A 199 -13.38 0.77 -2.57
N LEU A 200 -12.53 -0.22 -2.26
CA LEU A 200 -12.40 -0.80 -0.94
C LEU A 200 -11.18 -0.19 -0.22
N GLY A 201 -11.27 -0.14 1.09
CA GLY A 201 -10.24 0.32 2.00
C GLY A 201 -10.85 0.78 3.31
N LEU A 202 -10.25 0.39 4.43
CA LEU A 202 -10.68 0.80 5.77
C LEU A 202 -9.90 2.01 6.29
N ASP A 203 -8.89 2.47 5.53
CA ASP A 203 -8.07 3.66 5.84
C ASP A 203 -7.37 3.60 7.21
N LEU A 204 -6.86 2.43 7.59
CA LEU A 204 -6.11 2.29 8.84
C LEU A 204 -4.85 3.17 8.84
N GLN A 205 -4.20 3.33 7.68
CA GLN A 205 -3.06 4.22 7.47
C GLN A 205 -3.38 5.70 7.76
N GLY A 206 -4.66 6.10 7.67
CA GLY A 206 -5.11 7.42 8.10
C GLY A 206 -5.00 7.65 9.60
N TYR A 207 -4.69 6.60 10.38
CA TYR A 207 -4.48 6.63 11.82
C TYR A 207 -3.12 6.02 12.19
N PRO A 208 -1.99 6.69 11.90
CA PRO A 208 -0.65 6.08 11.91
C PRO A 208 -0.27 5.37 13.21
N PHE A 209 -0.70 5.90 14.35
CA PHE A 209 -0.42 5.27 15.64
C PHE A 209 -1.20 3.95 15.82
N LEU A 210 -2.47 3.93 15.41
CA LEU A 210 -3.31 2.72 15.46
C LEU A 210 -2.79 1.69 14.45
N ASP A 211 -2.43 2.13 13.25
CA ASP A 211 -1.86 1.30 12.20
C ASP A 211 -0.58 0.61 12.70
N PHE A 212 0.35 1.35 13.28
CA PHE A 212 1.57 0.79 13.87
C PHE A 212 1.27 -0.30 14.92
N ILE A 213 0.31 -0.04 15.83
CA ILE A 213 -0.04 -1.02 16.87
C ILE A 213 -0.66 -2.27 16.26
N VAL A 214 -1.59 -2.11 15.31
CA VAL A 214 -2.29 -3.22 14.65
C VAL A 214 -1.30 -4.07 13.85
N GLU A 215 -0.41 -3.45 13.07
CA GLU A 215 0.61 -4.15 12.31
C GLU A 215 1.59 -4.92 13.18
N LEU A 216 2.12 -4.26 14.21
CA LEU A 216 3.03 -4.91 15.15
C LEU A 216 2.34 -6.08 15.85
N ALA A 217 1.09 -5.89 16.32
CA ALA A 217 0.32 -6.97 16.96
C ALA A 217 0.06 -8.13 16.00
N PHE A 218 -0.27 -7.85 14.73
CA PHE A 218 -0.43 -8.86 13.69
C PHE A 218 0.86 -9.63 13.44
N CYS A 219 1.98 -8.95 13.31
CA CYS A 219 3.29 -9.58 13.11
C CYS A 219 3.68 -10.48 14.29
N ILE A 220 3.45 -10.01 15.54
CA ILE A 220 3.69 -10.80 16.77
C ILE A 220 2.76 -12.03 16.81
N ALA A 221 1.49 -11.88 16.43
CA ALA A 221 0.55 -13.00 16.34
C ALA A 221 1.01 -14.05 15.33
N CYS A 222 1.43 -13.62 14.13
CA CYS A 222 2.01 -14.50 13.10
C CYS A 222 3.25 -15.24 13.60
N TRP A 223 4.17 -14.51 14.25
CA TRP A 223 5.35 -15.10 14.88
C TRP A 223 4.99 -16.17 15.93
N LYS A 224 4.02 -15.87 16.80
CA LYS A 224 3.55 -16.77 17.85
C LYS A 224 2.91 -18.03 17.25
N ILE A 225 2.04 -17.89 16.24
CA ILE A 225 1.39 -19.01 15.53
C ILE A 225 2.44 -19.91 14.87
N PHE A 226 3.45 -19.31 14.26
CA PHE A 226 4.56 -20.04 13.64
C PHE A 226 5.42 -20.77 14.67
N GLY A 227 5.53 -20.29 15.89
CA GLY A 227 6.47 -20.77 16.91
C GLY A 227 7.89 -20.26 16.66
N GLY A 228 8.02 -19.04 16.18
CA GLY A 228 9.28 -18.46 15.72
C GLY A 228 10.31 -18.24 16.83
N SER A 229 11.60 -18.19 16.45
CA SER A 229 12.70 -17.92 17.37
C SER A 229 12.64 -16.50 17.96
N ARG A 230 13.33 -16.27 19.08
CA ARG A 230 13.48 -14.92 19.66
C ARG A 230 14.15 -13.94 18.68
N GLY A 231 15.12 -14.42 17.89
CA GLY A 231 15.78 -13.60 16.86
C GLY A 231 14.80 -13.12 15.79
N LEU A 232 13.86 -13.99 15.36
CA LEU A 232 12.80 -13.60 14.43
C LEU A 232 11.89 -12.52 15.03
N LEU A 233 11.50 -12.65 16.31
CA LEU A 233 10.68 -11.63 16.98
C LEU A 233 11.41 -10.29 17.09
N ILE A 234 12.66 -10.30 17.54
CA ILE A 234 13.46 -9.07 17.67
C ILE A 234 13.56 -8.35 16.33
N GLY A 235 13.83 -9.08 15.25
CA GLY A 235 13.90 -8.49 13.94
C GLY A 235 12.55 -7.96 13.43
N ILE A 236 11.44 -8.66 13.65
CA ILE A 236 10.09 -8.15 13.36
C ILE A 236 9.87 -6.80 14.03
N VAL A 237 10.21 -6.70 15.33
CA VAL A 237 10.09 -5.43 16.07
C VAL A 237 10.99 -4.36 15.45
N ILE A 238 12.26 -4.69 15.15
CA ILE A 238 13.20 -3.74 14.55
C ILE A 238 12.69 -3.24 13.18
N PHE A 239 12.19 -4.15 12.32
CA PHE A 239 11.63 -3.75 11.02
C PHE A 239 10.43 -2.82 11.17
N ASN A 240 9.53 -3.05 12.14
CA ASN A 240 8.43 -2.14 12.42
C ASN A 240 8.95 -0.77 12.91
N LEU A 241 9.96 -0.75 13.81
CA LEU A 241 10.53 0.50 14.35
C LEU A 241 11.27 1.32 13.27
N ILE A 242 11.98 0.67 12.34
CA ILE A 242 12.67 1.34 11.23
C ILE A 242 11.68 2.08 10.31
N ASN A 243 10.45 1.61 10.23
CA ASN A 243 9.42 2.22 9.40
C ASN A 243 8.72 3.43 10.05
N ILE A 244 8.93 3.70 11.34
CA ILE A 244 8.32 4.85 12.04
C ILE A 244 8.52 6.19 11.30
N PRO A 245 9.71 6.54 10.75
CA PRO A 245 9.88 7.79 10.03
C PRO A 245 9.02 7.90 8.75
N LEU A 246 8.64 6.77 8.15
CA LEU A 246 7.75 6.72 6.99
C LEU A 246 6.28 6.83 7.39
N MET A 247 5.91 6.35 8.59
CA MET A 247 4.56 6.52 9.14
C MET A 247 4.29 7.93 9.64
N PHE A 248 5.33 8.60 10.15
CA PHE A 248 5.26 9.94 10.72
C PHE A 248 6.23 10.86 9.96
N PRO A 249 6.00 11.09 8.65
CA PRO A 249 6.91 11.93 7.86
C PRO A 249 6.91 13.36 8.41
N ARG A 250 8.10 13.95 8.48
CA ARG A 250 8.23 15.38 8.81
C ARG A 250 7.86 16.21 7.58
N PRO A 251 7.32 17.42 7.74
CA PRO A 251 7.06 18.32 6.61
C PRO A 251 8.27 18.42 5.68
N GLY A 252 8.07 18.21 4.40
CA GLY A 252 9.12 18.26 3.38
C GLY A 252 10.07 17.06 3.34
N SER A 253 9.94 16.06 4.23
CA SER A 253 10.83 14.88 4.23
C SER A 253 10.66 13.99 3.00
N LEU A 254 9.54 14.10 2.30
CA LEU A 254 9.24 13.34 1.09
C LEU A 254 9.72 14.04 -0.19
N THR A 255 10.26 15.26 -0.11
CA THR A 255 10.77 16.01 -1.28
C THR A 255 11.75 15.20 -2.14
N PRO A 256 12.73 14.47 -1.57
CA PRO A 256 13.65 13.67 -2.38
C PRO A 256 12.95 12.56 -3.18
N ILE A 257 11.83 12.03 -2.65
CA ILE A 257 11.03 11.00 -3.34
C ILE A 257 10.28 11.61 -4.52
N MET A 258 9.80 12.86 -4.37
CA MET A 258 9.12 13.59 -5.45
C MET A 258 10.03 13.88 -6.63
N GLU A 259 11.30 14.24 -6.36
CA GLU A 259 12.29 14.57 -7.38
C GLU A 259 12.69 13.36 -8.24
N HIS A 260 12.55 12.14 -7.70
CA HIS A 260 12.98 10.90 -8.34
C HIS A 260 11.86 9.85 -8.36
N PRO A 261 11.04 9.80 -9.41
CA PRO A 261 9.90 8.87 -9.48
C PRO A 261 10.26 7.39 -9.26
N ALA A 262 11.47 6.98 -9.63
CA ALA A 262 11.94 5.61 -9.39
C ALA A 262 12.35 5.34 -7.93
N PHE A 263 12.45 6.37 -7.09
CA PHE A 263 12.94 6.20 -5.71
C PHE A 263 11.97 5.37 -4.88
N LEU A 264 10.68 5.70 -4.95
CA LEU A 264 9.65 5.00 -4.16
C LEU A 264 9.57 3.49 -4.49
N PRO A 265 9.39 3.05 -5.76
CA PRO A 265 9.36 1.63 -6.09
C PRO A 265 10.67 0.93 -5.77
N THR A 266 11.83 1.61 -5.88
CA THR A 266 13.12 1.06 -5.47
C THR A 266 13.19 0.82 -3.97
N LEU A 267 12.73 1.79 -3.17
CA LEU A 267 12.71 1.68 -1.71
C LEU A 267 11.83 0.51 -1.25
N ILE A 268 10.64 0.38 -1.83
CA ILE A 268 9.71 -0.72 -1.54
C ILE A 268 10.34 -2.06 -1.94
N LEU A 269 10.96 -2.16 -3.12
CA LEU A 269 11.65 -3.37 -3.54
C LEU A 269 12.78 -3.77 -2.58
N ILE A 270 13.57 -2.81 -2.12
CA ILE A 270 14.62 -3.05 -1.12
C ILE A 270 14.02 -3.57 0.19
N GLN A 271 12.92 -2.98 0.66
CA GLN A 271 12.23 -3.45 1.87
C GLN A 271 11.70 -4.88 1.71
N ILE A 272 11.09 -5.21 0.56
CA ILE A 272 10.61 -6.56 0.25
C ILE A 272 11.77 -7.56 0.32
N VAL A 273 12.86 -7.28 -0.38
CA VAL A 273 14.03 -8.18 -0.41
C VAL A 273 14.66 -8.31 0.98
N ALA A 274 14.80 -7.22 1.72
CA ALA A 274 15.35 -7.24 3.07
C ALA A 274 14.49 -8.08 4.04
N THR A 275 13.16 -7.92 3.98
CA THR A 275 12.24 -8.72 4.80
C THR A 275 12.24 -10.19 4.40
N TRP A 276 12.33 -10.52 3.11
CA TRP A 276 12.45 -11.91 2.65
C TRP A 276 13.71 -12.58 3.17
N VAL A 277 14.86 -11.94 3.00
CA VAL A 277 16.15 -12.48 3.47
C VAL A 277 16.09 -12.68 4.99
N PHE A 278 15.58 -11.71 5.72
CA PHE A 278 15.45 -11.75 7.16
C PHE A 278 14.50 -12.88 7.61
N VAL A 279 13.26 -12.89 7.13
CA VAL A 279 12.25 -13.88 7.53
C VAL A 279 12.68 -15.29 7.12
N TRP A 280 13.30 -15.46 5.95
CA TRP A 280 13.84 -16.73 5.52
C TRP A 280 15.00 -17.20 6.43
N TRP A 281 15.95 -16.29 6.75
CA TRP A 281 17.11 -16.64 7.55
C TRP A 281 16.73 -17.10 8.95
N PHE A 282 15.90 -16.33 9.64
CA PHE A 282 15.49 -16.66 10.99
C PHE A 282 14.36 -17.71 11.07
N GLY A 283 13.51 -17.77 10.05
CA GLY A 283 12.43 -18.74 9.95
C GLY A 283 12.92 -20.16 9.70
N ARG A 284 13.97 -20.34 8.90
CA ARG A 284 14.55 -21.68 8.62
C ARG A 284 15.09 -22.36 9.89
N SER A 285 15.64 -21.60 10.82
CA SER A 285 16.18 -22.14 12.08
C SER A 285 15.12 -22.82 12.92
N THR A 286 13.91 -22.26 12.96
CA THR A 286 12.75 -22.84 13.65
C THR A 286 12.31 -24.14 12.99
N ILE A 287 12.24 -24.18 11.66
CA ILE A 287 11.86 -25.36 10.88
C ILE A 287 12.85 -26.51 11.11
N PHE A 288 14.14 -26.23 11.07
CA PHE A 288 15.17 -27.22 11.30
C PHE A 288 15.10 -27.85 12.70
N LEU A 289 14.80 -27.07 13.71
CA LEU A 289 14.66 -27.57 15.08
C LEU A 289 13.40 -28.45 15.28
N GLU A 290 12.29 -28.11 14.60
CA GLU A 290 11.08 -28.95 14.59
C GLU A 290 11.38 -30.32 13.94
N ASP A 291 12.02 -30.33 12.75
CA ASP A 291 12.38 -31.56 12.04
C ASP A 291 13.30 -32.47 12.88
N LEU A 292 14.29 -31.90 13.59
CA LEU A 292 15.15 -32.64 14.50
C LEU A 292 14.39 -33.23 15.68
N SER A 293 13.45 -32.49 16.24
CA SER A 293 12.64 -32.94 17.38
C SER A 293 11.73 -34.10 17.01
N GLU A 294 11.08 -34.03 15.84
CA GLU A 294 10.23 -35.10 15.31
C GLU A 294 11.06 -36.37 14.98
N SER A 295 12.22 -36.19 14.40
CA SER A 295 13.14 -37.29 14.10
C SER A 295 13.60 -38.00 15.34
N THR A 296 13.99 -37.25 16.39
CA THR A 296 14.40 -37.83 17.68
C THR A 296 13.24 -38.50 18.44
N ALA A 297 12.04 -37.96 18.36
CA ALA A 297 10.84 -38.55 18.96
C ALA A 297 10.47 -39.87 18.26
N SER A 298 10.51 -39.91 16.92
CA SER A 298 10.25 -41.13 16.13
C SER A 298 11.28 -42.21 16.39
N TRP A 299 12.55 -41.86 16.55
CA TRP A 299 13.63 -42.79 16.87
C TRP A 299 13.46 -43.38 18.29
N ARG A 300 13.09 -42.57 19.31
CA ARG A 300 12.77 -43.06 20.65
C ARG A 300 11.57 -43.99 20.66
N ALA A 301 10.50 -43.66 19.92
CA ALA A 301 9.32 -44.50 19.83
C ALA A 301 9.61 -45.87 19.17
N ALA A 302 10.54 -45.90 18.21
CA ALA A 302 10.96 -47.15 17.55
C ALA A 302 11.80 -48.08 18.48
N GLN A 303 12.42 -47.52 19.53
CA GLN A 303 13.22 -48.26 20.47
C GLN A 303 12.45 -48.76 21.72
N THR A 304 11.20 -48.31 21.90
CA THR A 304 10.38 -48.77 23.04
C THR A 304 9.88 -50.20 22.73
N PRO A 305 10.25 -51.23 23.50
CA PRO A 305 9.74 -52.58 23.28
C PRO A 305 8.21 -52.59 23.36
N ARG A 306 7.58 -53.18 22.36
CA ARG A 306 6.13 -53.45 22.45
C ARG A 306 5.93 -54.50 23.52
N ALA A 307 5.34 -54.08 24.65
CA ALA A 307 4.96 -54.95 25.78
C ALA A 307 3.82 -55.91 25.39
#